data_4f5f2129b7df4814f1d37a11bc0c5185
#
_entry.id   4f5f2129b7df4814f1d37a11bc0c5185
#
_cell.length_a   1.000
_cell.length_b   1.000
_cell.length_c   1.000
_cell.angle_alpha   90.00
_cell.angle_beta   90.00
_cell.angle_gamma   90.00
#
_symmetry.space_group_name_H-M   'P 1'
#
loop_
_entity.id
_entity.type
_entity.pdbx_description
1 polymer ?
#
loop_
_entity_poly.entity_id
_entity_poly.type
_entity_poly.pdbx_seq_one_letter_code
_entity_poly.pdbx_strand_id
1 'polypeptide(L)'
;MADRPWHRSLIKSGVRLLLGGSRAHVQDWFPGLSIVRSQNISAVVYRGAKVASLVGMDRLRERAGDTIYIVGSGPSIRDSDLGGMEARSAILLNGAIGLIGERIGEPLAIAVEDERFVWRHIDMMRTKIAPGSLCLFSVAVLRALCEIDKGWLADKTIILIDDIRKPYGAPRRSLDDLKKLQYVRLDATGSAGFSLSPDRGVFLGGSVAVSALQFALYCAQQTIGFVGIDISNDREPRFYETSDDMAFSGIARAEGRIVEHLVFARQIAAERGVSFVNYSPVSALLKYDFGYDGRFRLQE
;
A
#
# COMPACT_ATOMS: atom_id res chain seq x y z
N MET A 1 14.76 -17.20 -6.83
CA MET A 1 13.85 -16.98 -7.99
C MET A 1 13.99 -15.54 -8.48
N ALA A 2 13.79 -15.26 -9.76
CA ALA A 2 13.80 -13.88 -10.24
C ALA A 2 12.57 -13.14 -9.66
N ASP A 3 12.77 -11.99 -9.03
CA ASP A 3 11.71 -11.19 -8.38
C ASP A 3 10.66 -10.64 -9.38
N ARG A 4 10.91 -10.77 -10.68
CA ARG A 4 10.03 -10.32 -11.78
C ARG A 4 10.33 -11.12 -13.04
N PRO A 5 9.33 -11.34 -13.91
CA PRO A 5 9.56 -11.86 -15.26
C PRO A 5 10.52 -10.94 -16.04
N TRP A 6 11.50 -11.52 -16.72
CA TRP A 6 12.55 -10.79 -17.46
C TRP A 6 11.99 -9.87 -18.56
N HIS A 7 10.86 -10.25 -19.17
CA HIS A 7 10.20 -9.47 -20.23
C HIS A 7 9.66 -8.11 -19.73
N ARG A 8 9.49 -7.89 -18.41
CA ARG A 8 9.03 -6.62 -17.86
C ARG A 8 9.97 -5.44 -18.18
N SER A 9 11.27 -5.67 -18.14
CA SER A 9 12.27 -4.64 -18.48
C SER A 9 12.21 -4.27 -19.95
N LEU A 10 12.03 -5.26 -20.83
CA LEU A 10 11.92 -5.04 -22.28
C LEU A 10 10.65 -4.26 -22.63
N ILE A 11 9.50 -4.63 -22.03
CA ILE A 11 8.23 -3.93 -22.24
C ILE A 11 8.37 -2.45 -21.82
N LYS A 12 8.95 -2.19 -20.64
CA LYS A 12 9.15 -0.83 -20.16
C LYS A 12 10.04 -0.01 -21.10
N SER A 13 11.09 -0.61 -21.62
CA SER A 13 11.98 0.03 -22.61
C SER A 13 11.24 0.32 -23.92
N GLY A 14 10.45 -0.63 -24.43
CA GLY A 14 9.62 -0.45 -25.63
C GLY A 14 8.58 0.65 -25.46
N VAL A 15 7.87 0.68 -24.32
CA VAL A 15 6.91 1.76 -24.00
C VAL A 15 7.59 3.11 -23.95
N ARG A 16 8.78 3.20 -23.34
CA ARG A 16 9.56 4.44 -23.28
C ARG A 16 9.96 4.96 -24.64
N LEU A 17 10.33 4.06 -25.56
CA LEU A 17 10.69 4.40 -26.95
C LEU A 17 9.49 4.89 -27.74
N LEU A 18 8.34 4.22 -27.61
CA LEU A 18 7.14 4.50 -28.41
C LEU A 18 6.31 5.66 -27.88
N LEU A 19 6.15 5.78 -26.56
CA LEU A 19 5.26 6.76 -25.91
C LEU A 19 6.00 7.88 -25.18
N GLY A 20 7.33 7.84 -25.20
CA GLY A 20 8.17 8.82 -24.50
C GLY A 20 8.28 8.60 -22.99
N GLY A 21 9.19 9.36 -22.35
CA GLY A 21 9.50 9.20 -20.91
C GLY A 21 8.34 9.53 -19.97
N SER A 22 7.45 10.46 -20.35
CA SER A 22 6.29 10.87 -19.55
C SER A 22 5.23 9.78 -19.44
N ARG A 23 5.16 8.85 -20.39
CA ARG A 23 4.21 7.73 -20.45
C ARG A 23 4.87 6.36 -20.27
N ALA A 24 6.15 6.30 -19.91
CA ALA A 24 6.89 5.04 -19.76
C ALA A 24 6.31 4.08 -18.70
N HIS A 25 5.44 4.56 -17.82
CA HIS A 25 4.72 3.76 -16.82
C HIS A 25 3.41 3.15 -17.36
N VAL A 26 2.90 3.62 -18.51
CA VAL A 26 1.68 3.10 -19.14
C VAL A 26 2.02 1.79 -19.85
N GLN A 27 1.45 0.68 -19.40
CA GLN A 27 1.74 -0.66 -19.88
C GLN A 27 0.44 -1.47 -20.11
N ASP A 28 -0.55 -0.83 -20.72
CA ASP A 28 -1.89 -1.41 -20.85
C ASP A 28 -1.96 -2.48 -21.96
N TRP A 29 -1.22 -2.25 -23.03
CA TRP A 29 -1.25 -3.12 -24.21
C TRP A 29 -0.57 -4.48 -23.99
N PHE A 30 0.29 -4.60 -22.97
CA PHE A 30 0.90 -5.86 -22.60
C PHE A 30 0.96 -6.00 -21.07
N PRO A 31 0.46 -7.10 -20.55
CA PRO A 31 -0.14 -8.29 -21.17
C PRO A 31 -1.64 -8.15 -21.54
N GLY A 32 -2.13 -6.95 -21.76
CA GLY A 32 -3.53 -6.68 -22.09
C GLY A 32 -4.40 -6.38 -20.87
N LEU A 33 -3.80 -5.75 -19.85
CA LEU A 33 -4.53 -5.21 -18.69
C LEU A 33 -5.11 -3.84 -19.06
N SER A 34 -6.38 -3.62 -18.72
CA SER A 34 -7.05 -2.32 -18.80
C SER A 34 -7.84 -2.06 -17.53
N ILE A 35 -7.72 -0.84 -16.99
CA ILE A 35 -8.53 -0.35 -15.86
C ILE A 35 -9.59 0.57 -16.44
N VAL A 36 -10.84 0.13 -16.41
CA VAL A 36 -11.98 0.92 -16.88
C VAL A 36 -12.56 1.67 -15.68
N ARG A 37 -12.68 2.98 -15.81
CA ARG A 37 -13.35 3.87 -14.85
C ARG A 37 -14.32 4.75 -15.61
N SER A 38 -15.60 4.50 -15.46
CA SER A 38 -16.69 5.33 -15.98
C SER A 38 -17.71 5.61 -14.88
N GLN A 39 -18.69 6.48 -15.15
CA GLN A 39 -19.75 6.79 -14.17
C GLN A 39 -20.49 5.55 -13.66
N ASN A 40 -20.63 4.51 -14.50
CA ASN A 40 -21.41 3.32 -14.17
C ASN A 40 -20.60 2.05 -14.01
N ILE A 41 -19.33 2.02 -14.44
CA ILE A 41 -18.50 0.81 -14.44
C ILE A 41 -17.08 1.16 -14.00
N SER A 42 -16.63 0.50 -12.93
CA SER A 42 -15.23 0.49 -12.52
C SER A 42 -14.77 -0.96 -12.46
N ALA A 43 -13.83 -1.33 -13.32
CA ALA A 43 -13.45 -2.73 -13.49
C ALA A 43 -12.00 -2.92 -13.93
N VAL A 44 -11.45 -4.07 -13.57
CA VAL A 44 -10.22 -4.62 -14.14
C VAL A 44 -10.58 -5.52 -15.31
N VAL A 45 -10.06 -5.21 -16.48
CA VAL A 45 -10.24 -5.99 -17.70
C VAL A 45 -8.90 -6.57 -18.12
N TYR A 46 -8.85 -7.87 -18.38
CA TYR A 46 -7.64 -8.55 -18.80
C TYR A 46 -7.91 -9.39 -20.06
N ARG A 47 -7.16 -9.08 -21.12
CA ARG A 47 -7.34 -9.70 -22.45
C ARG A 47 -8.79 -9.66 -22.94
N GLY A 48 -9.42 -8.50 -22.79
CA GLY A 48 -10.79 -8.26 -23.22
C GLY A 48 -11.90 -8.78 -22.30
N ALA A 49 -11.58 -9.53 -21.25
CA ALA A 49 -12.55 -10.03 -20.28
C ALA A 49 -12.50 -9.26 -18.97
N LYS A 50 -13.66 -8.91 -18.37
CA LYS A 50 -13.74 -8.39 -17.01
C LYS A 50 -13.32 -9.48 -16.02
N VAL A 51 -12.33 -9.21 -15.18
CA VAL A 51 -11.79 -10.16 -14.18
C VAL A 51 -12.11 -9.74 -12.75
N ALA A 52 -12.33 -8.45 -12.50
CA ALA A 52 -12.75 -7.95 -11.18
C ALA A 52 -13.53 -6.64 -11.31
N SER A 53 -14.32 -6.33 -10.28
CA SER A 53 -14.91 -5.00 -10.09
C SER A 53 -14.01 -4.17 -9.18
N LEU A 54 -13.93 -2.86 -9.43
CA LEU A 54 -13.34 -1.90 -8.52
C LEU A 54 -14.45 -1.21 -7.72
N VAL A 55 -14.20 -0.97 -6.45
CA VAL A 55 -15.12 -0.24 -5.56
C VAL A 55 -14.52 1.09 -5.13
N GLY A 56 -15.36 2.01 -4.68
CA GLY A 56 -14.96 3.31 -4.16
C GLY A 56 -14.53 3.26 -2.68
N MET A 57 -14.05 4.39 -2.19
CA MET A 57 -13.60 4.58 -0.82
C MET A 57 -14.70 4.40 0.24
N ASP A 58 -15.96 4.54 -0.13
CA ASP A 58 -17.09 4.34 0.79
C ASP A 58 -17.09 2.93 1.40
N ARG A 59 -16.65 1.93 0.62
CA ARG A 59 -16.52 0.55 1.12
C ARG A 59 -15.49 0.39 2.23
N LEU A 60 -14.40 1.15 2.19
CA LEU A 60 -13.41 1.16 3.27
C LEU A 60 -13.96 1.92 4.48
N ARG A 61 -14.58 3.09 4.24
CA ARG A 61 -15.14 3.95 5.29
C ARG A 61 -16.27 3.26 6.07
N GLU A 62 -17.16 2.54 5.39
CA GLU A 62 -18.27 1.80 6.02
C GLU A 62 -17.79 0.70 6.98
N ARG A 63 -16.55 0.21 6.78
CA ARG A 63 -15.97 -0.87 7.60
C ARG A 63 -15.05 -0.34 8.70
N ALA A 64 -14.53 0.87 8.55
CA ALA A 64 -13.55 1.46 9.45
C ALA A 64 -14.20 1.93 10.75
N GLY A 65 -13.52 1.66 11.87
CA GLY A 65 -13.83 2.23 13.18
C GLY A 65 -13.04 3.52 13.45
N ASP A 66 -13.06 3.96 14.70
CA ASP A 66 -12.38 5.17 15.16
C ASP A 66 -10.85 5.07 15.08
N THR A 67 -10.33 3.86 15.28
CA THR A 67 -8.89 3.56 15.23
C THR A 67 -8.58 2.65 14.04
N ILE A 68 -7.56 3.02 13.27
CA ILE A 68 -7.04 2.20 12.17
C ILE A 68 -5.55 1.93 12.42
N TYR A 69 -5.16 0.66 12.39
CA TYR A 69 -3.77 0.24 12.50
C TYR A 69 -3.18 -0.03 11.11
N ILE A 70 -2.06 0.58 10.80
CA ILE A 70 -1.23 0.27 9.64
C ILE A 70 -0.19 -0.74 10.09
N VAL A 71 -0.35 -2.00 9.68
CA VAL A 71 0.47 -3.11 10.15
C VAL A 71 1.46 -3.50 9.06
N GLY A 72 2.73 -3.23 9.32
CA GLY A 72 3.85 -3.65 8.49
C GLY A 72 4.35 -5.04 8.82
N SER A 73 5.46 -5.42 8.20
CA SER A 73 6.10 -6.71 8.41
C SER A 73 7.51 -6.61 9.01
N GLY A 74 7.80 -5.49 9.65
CA GLY A 74 9.08 -5.30 10.32
C GLY A 74 9.34 -6.34 11.42
N PRO A 75 10.62 -6.55 11.79
CA PRO A 75 11.01 -7.56 12.78
C PRO A 75 10.36 -7.33 14.15
N SER A 76 10.02 -6.09 14.54
CA SER A 76 9.34 -5.78 15.80
C SER A 76 7.98 -6.49 16.00
N ILE A 77 7.38 -7.02 14.93
CA ILE A 77 6.17 -7.85 15.01
C ILE A 77 6.39 -9.12 15.83
N ARG A 78 7.62 -9.66 15.88
CA ARG A 78 7.92 -10.88 16.63
C ARG A 78 7.62 -10.73 18.12
N ASP A 79 7.87 -9.51 18.63
CA ASP A 79 7.75 -9.17 20.06
C ASP A 79 6.41 -8.44 20.37
N SER A 80 5.43 -8.57 19.45
CA SER A 80 4.14 -7.92 19.61
C SER A 80 3.01 -8.91 19.85
N ASP A 81 2.15 -8.66 20.82
CA ASP A 81 0.86 -9.33 20.99
C ASP A 81 -0.23 -8.54 20.29
N LEU A 82 -0.71 -9.05 19.16
CA LEU A 82 -1.75 -8.41 18.36
C LEU A 82 -3.14 -9.04 18.59
N GLY A 83 -3.26 -10.02 19.50
CA GLY A 83 -4.51 -10.74 19.77
C GLY A 83 -5.64 -9.84 20.29
N GLY A 84 -5.28 -8.74 20.95
CA GLY A 84 -6.25 -7.73 21.42
C GLY A 84 -6.66 -6.67 20.39
N MET A 85 -6.21 -6.77 19.14
CA MET A 85 -6.56 -5.83 18.09
C MET A 85 -8.00 -6.05 17.63
N GLU A 86 -8.79 -4.98 17.57
CA GLU A 86 -10.19 -5.04 17.16
C GLU A 86 -10.33 -5.59 15.73
N ALA A 87 -11.38 -6.36 15.50
CA ALA A 87 -11.72 -6.82 14.14
C ALA A 87 -11.95 -5.60 13.23
N ARG A 88 -11.49 -5.69 11.99
CA ARG A 88 -11.63 -4.62 10.97
C ARG A 88 -10.98 -3.29 11.34
N SER A 89 -9.93 -3.33 12.17
CA SER A 89 -9.14 -2.14 12.50
C SER A 89 -7.78 -2.09 11.79
N ALA A 90 -7.28 -3.22 11.26
CA ALA A 90 -5.95 -3.32 10.68
C ALA A 90 -5.93 -3.27 9.15
N ILE A 91 -5.11 -2.41 8.56
CA ILE A 91 -4.69 -2.48 7.16
C ILE A 91 -3.34 -3.20 7.13
N LEU A 92 -3.32 -4.41 6.56
CA LEU A 92 -2.13 -5.26 6.50
C LEU A 92 -1.31 -4.99 5.25
N LEU A 93 -0.03 -4.70 5.43
CA LEU A 93 0.88 -4.34 4.33
C LEU A 93 1.73 -5.53 3.89
N ASN A 94 1.67 -5.90 2.61
CA ASN A 94 2.53 -6.95 2.03
C ASN A 94 2.59 -8.21 2.94
N GLY A 95 3.77 -8.57 3.46
CA GLY A 95 3.99 -9.74 4.29
C GLY A 95 3.24 -9.79 5.63
N ALA A 96 2.68 -8.67 6.10
CA ALA A 96 1.79 -8.69 7.27
C ALA A 96 0.51 -9.52 7.03
N ILE A 97 0.21 -9.88 5.79
CA ILE A 97 -0.83 -10.86 5.40
C ILE A 97 -0.64 -12.20 6.16
N GLY A 98 0.61 -12.58 6.43
CA GLY A 98 0.93 -13.78 7.21
C GLY A 98 0.27 -13.84 8.58
N LEU A 99 -0.04 -12.69 9.19
CA LEU A 99 -0.69 -12.58 10.50
C LEU A 99 -2.17 -13.01 10.51
N ILE A 100 -2.81 -13.09 9.33
CA ILE A 100 -4.24 -13.45 9.22
C ILE A 100 -4.46 -14.89 9.71
N GLY A 101 -5.39 -15.03 10.65
CA GLY A 101 -5.77 -16.30 11.25
C GLY A 101 -4.81 -16.78 12.35
N GLU A 102 -3.68 -16.10 12.57
CA GLU A 102 -2.73 -16.41 13.63
C GLU A 102 -2.77 -15.38 14.76
N ARG A 103 -2.64 -14.11 14.42
CA ARG A 103 -2.62 -12.98 15.37
C ARG A 103 -3.68 -11.92 15.08
N ILE A 104 -4.18 -11.86 13.84
CA ILE A 104 -5.21 -10.92 13.40
C ILE A 104 -6.32 -11.74 12.73
N GLY A 105 -7.52 -11.69 13.29
CA GLY A 105 -8.65 -12.47 12.78
C GLY A 105 -9.20 -11.87 11.45
N GLU A 106 -9.85 -10.72 11.50
CA GLU A 106 -10.44 -10.05 10.34
C GLU A 106 -9.78 -8.68 10.13
N PRO A 107 -8.95 -8.50 9.09
CA PRO A 107 -8.38 -7.19 8.78
C PRO A 107 -9.44 -6.25 8.18
N LEU A 108 -9.24 -4.94 8.34
CA LEU A 108 -10.02 -3.92 7.64
C LEU A 108 -9.78 -4.00 6.13
N ALA A 109 -8.50 -4.06 5.75
CA ALA A 109 -8.08 -4.18 4.37
C ALA A 109 -6.67 -4.78 4.26
N ILE A 110 -6.31 -5.18 3.05
CA ILE A 110 -4.99 -5.71 2.70
C ILE A 110 -4.40 -4.82 1.62
N ALA A 111 -3.23 -4.24 1.84
CA ALA A 111 -2.57 -3.34 0.90
C ALA A 111 -1.30 -3.98 0.30
N VAL A 112 -1.29 -4.15 -1.02
CA VAL A 112 -0.12 -4.63 -1.77
C VAL A 112 0.14 -3.68 -2.94
N GLU A 113 1.36 -3.12 -3.00
CA GLU A 113 1.74 -2.13 -4.00
C GLU A 113 2.78 -2.66 -4.99
N ASP A 114 3.72 -3.50 -4.54
CA ASP A 114 4.81 -4.00 -5.36
C ASP A 114 4.47 -5.38 -5.96
N GLU A 115 4.51 -5.48 -7.30
CA GLU A 115 4.31 -6.74 -8.02
C GLU A 115 5.32 -7.84 -7.62
N ARG A 116 6.54 -7.46 -7.14
CA ARG A 116 7.53 -8.43 -6.66
C ARG A 116 7.01 -9.26 -5.50
N PHE A 117 6.24 -8.63 -4.61
CA PHE A 117 5.60 -9.35 -3.52
C PHE A 117 4.65 -10.43 -4.03
N VAL A 118 3.87 -10.14 -5.06
CA VAL A 118 2.96 -11.11 -5.68
C VAL A 118 3.73 -12.30 -6.25
N TRP A 119 4.78 -12.03 -7.05
CA TRP A 119 5.58 -13.08 -7.67
C TRP A 119 6.27 -14.01 -6.67
N ARG A 120 6.68 -13.49 -5.52
CA ARG A 120 7.34 -14.27 -4.46
C ARG A 120 6.37 -14.98 -3.53
N HIS A 121 5.21 -14.38 -3.24
CA HIS A 121 4.35 -14.79 -2.12
C HIS A 121 2.90 -15.04 -2.55
N ILE A 122 2.67 -15.43 -3.80
CA ILE A 122 1.30 -15.71 -4.30
C ILE A 122 0.59 -16.79 -3.49
N ASP A 123 1.30 -17.82 -3.03
CA ASP A 123 0.72 -18.89 -2.25
C ASP A 123 0.29 -18.43 -0.85
N MET A 124 1.07 -17.55 -0.21
CA MET A 124 0.65 -16.87 1.02
C MET A 124 -0.62 -16.04 0.77
N MET A 125 -0.68 -15.27 -0.31
CA MET A 125 -1.86 -14.48 -0.66
C MET A 125 -3.09 -15.37 -0.86
N ARG A 126 -2.95 -16.48 -1.59
CA ARG A 126 -4.04 -17.44 -1.82
C ARG A 126 -4.55 -18.08 -0.55
N THR A 127 -3.64 -18.44 0.35
CA THR A 127 -3.96 -19.12 1.61
C THR A 127 -4.60 -18.19 2.63
N LYS A 128 -4.12 -16.94 2.73
CA LYS A 128 -4.48 -16.02 3.82
C LYS A 128 -5.60 -15.03 3.44
N ILE A 129 -5.75 -14.68 2.16
CA ILE A 129 -6.74 -13.68 1.73
C ILE A 129 -8.03 -14.38 1.32
N ALA A 130 -9.01 -14.35 2.21
CA ALA A 130 -10.31 -14.99 1.99
C ALA A 130 -11.14 -14.31 0.87
N PRO A 131 -12.12 -15.01 0.29
CA PRO A 131 -13.16 -14.40 -0.53
C PRO A 131 -13.84 -13.22 0.17
N GLY A 132 -14.19 -12.17 -0.59
CA GLY A 132 -14.82 -10.95 -0.05
C GLY A 132 -13.87 -9.99 0.68
N SER A 133 -12.59 -10.34 0.87
CA SER A 133 -11.61 -9.45 1.49
C SER A 133 -11.49 -8.14 0.73
N LEU A 134 -11.36 -7.04 1.48
CA LEU A 134 -11.09 -5.72 0.90
C LEU A 134 -9.61 -5.56 0.64
N CYS A 135 -9.25 -5.34 -0.62
CA CYS A 135 -7.88 -5.29 -1.09
C CYS A 135 -7.56 -3.93 -1.72
N LEU A 136 -6.50 -3.30 -1.25
CA LEU A 136 -5.90 -2.10 -1.84
C LEU A 136 -4.74 -2.57 -2.73
N PHE A 137 -4.97 -2.64 -4.05
CA PHE A 137 -3.99 -3.17 -5.00
C PHE A 137 -3.55 -2.13 -6.02
N SER A 138 -2.25 -2.05 -6.28
CA SER A 138 -1.71 -1.22 -7.35
C SER A 138 -1.98 -1.85 -8.73
N VAL A 139 -1.89 -1.03 -9.79
CA VAL A 139 -1.97 -1.50 -11.18
C VAL A 139 -0.94 -2.59 -11.46
N ALA A 140 0.28 -2.46 -10.91
CA ALA A 140 1.33 -3.46 -11.08
C ALA A 140 0.98 -4.80 -10.43
N VAL A 141 0.38 -4.76 -9.24
CA VAL A 141 -0.12 -5.95 -8.52
C VAL A 141 -1.26 -6.61 -9.28
N LEU A 142 -2.25 -5.83 -9.74
CA LEU A 142 -3.36 -6.36 -10.54
C LEU A 142 -2.84 -7.05 -11.81
N ARG A 143 -1.84 -6.47 -12.47
CA ARG A 143 -1.21 -7.07 -13.65
C ARG A 143 -0.54 -8.40 -13.32
N ALA A 144 0.25 -8.47 -12.24
CA ALA A 144 0.91 -9.70 -11.82
C ALA A 144 -0.11 -10.80 -11.48
N LEU A 145 -1.16 -10.46 -10.74
CA LEU A 145 -2.25 -11.38 -10.41
C LEU A 145 -2.98 -11.89 -11.65
N CYS A 146 -3.26 -11.02 -12.63
CA CYS A 146 -3.87 -11.43 -13.90
C CYS A 146 -2.99 -12.39 -14.71
N GLU A 147 -1.66 -12.27 -14.63
CA GLU A 147 -0.73 -13.18 -15.32
C GLU A 147 -0.61 -14.53 -14.62
N ILE A 148 -0.66 -14.55 -13.28
CA ILE A 148 -0.51 -15.76 -12.48
C ILE A 148 -1.85 -16.50 -12.37
N ASP A 149 -2.91 -15.80 -11.97
CA ASP A 149 -4.23 -16.37 -11.70
C ASP A 149 -5.31 -15.27 -11.74
N LYS A 150 -5.82 -14.98 -12.93
CA LYS A 150 -6.87 -13.98 -13.10
C LYS A 150 -8.17 -14.33 -12.38
N GLY A 151 -8.43 -15.62 -12.16
CA GLY A 151 -9.65 -16.12 -11.51
C GLY A 151 -9.70 -15.76 -10.02
N TRP A 152 -8.54 -15.69 -9.37
CA TRP A 152 -8.43 -15.35 -7.95
C TRP A 152 -8.94 -13.94 -7.61
N LEU A 153 -8.94 -13.01 -8.57
CA LEU A 153 -9.44 -11.64 -8.37
C LEU A 153 -10.96 -11.55 -8.33
N ALA A 154 -11.67 -12.54 -8.87
CA ALA A 154 -13.11 -12.45 -9.10
C ALA A 154 -13.95 -12.33 -7.81
N ASP A 155 -13.48 -12.87 -6.72
CA ASP A 155 -14.14 -12.89 -5.42
C ASP A 155 -13.56 -11.86 -4.41
N LYS A 156 -12.70 -10.95 -4.86
CA LYS A 156 -12.11 -9.91 -4.02
C LYS A 156 -12.82 -8.57 -4.20
N THR A 157 -12.89 -7.79 -3.13
CA THR A 157 -13.36 -6.41 -3.18
C THR A 157 -12.13 -5.49 -3.35
N ILE A 158 -11.99 -4.83 -4.48
CA ILE A 158 -10.73 -4.15 -4.83
C ILE A 158 -10.92 -2.63 -4.87
N ILE A 159 -10.10 -1.90 -4.12
CA ILE A 159 -9.86 -0.47 -4.27
C ILE A 159 -8.50 -0.30 -4.96
N LEU A 160 -8.42 0.55 -5.96
CA LEU A 160 -7.20 0.74 -6.71
C LEU A 160 -6.24 1.69 -5.99
N ILE A 161 -4.99 1.27 -5.79
CA ILE A 161 -3.87 2.16 -5.48
C ILE A 161 -3.35 2.70 -6.82
N ASP A 162 -3.64 3.97 -7.11
CA ASP A 162 -3.15 4.65 -8.31
C ASP A 162 -2.10 5.71 -7.92
N ASP A 163 -0.96 5.75 -8.61
CA ASP A 163 0.11 6.71 -8.32
C ASP A 163 -0.30 8.10 -8.84
N ILE A 164 -0.53 9.04 -7.94
CA ILE A 164 -0.94 10.39 -8.30
C ILE A 164 0.08 11.11 -9.19
N ARG A 165 1.37 10.77 -9.09
CA ARG A 165 2.45 11.31 -9.93
C ARG A 165 2.53 10.63 -11.30
N LYS A 166 2.06 9.37 -11.40
CA LYS A 166 2.08 8.55 -12.60
C LYS A 166 0.74 7.84 -12.76
N PRO A 167 -0.33 8.61 -12.96
CA PRO A 167 -1.67 8.06 -12.96
C PRO A 167 -1.86 7.06 -14.10
N TYR A 168 -2.66 6.05 -13.85
CA TYR A 168 -3.02 5.08 -14.86
C TYR A 168 -3.65 5.76 -16.09
N GLY A 169 -3.18 5.37 -17.28
CA GLY A 169 -3.71 5.89 -18.55
C GLY A 169 -3.37 7.33 -18.90
N ALA A 170 -2.64 8.07 -18.05
CA ALA A 170 -2.30 9.47 -18.28
C ALA A 170 -0.78 9.75 -18.19
N PRO A 171 -0.29 10.86 -18.72
CA PRO A 171 1.10 11.26 -18.57
C PRO A 171 1.49 11.48 -17.10
N ARG A 172 2.81 11.37 -16.83
CA ARG A 172 3.37 11.77 -15.54
C ARG A 172 3.04 13.24 -15.26
N ARG A 173 2.60 13.52 -14.05
CA ARG A 173 2.36 14.88 -13.57
C ARG A 173 3.64 15.53 -13.08
N SER A 174 3.85 16.78 -13.45
CA SER A 174 4.85 17.67 -12.87
C SER A 174 4.42 18.15 -11.49
N LEU A 175 5.33 18.83 -10.77
CA LEU A 175 4.98 19.48 -9.52
C LEU A 175 3.89 20.55 -9.71
N ASP A 176 3.96 21.30 -10.80
CA ASP A 176 2.97 22.34 -11.10
C ASP A 176 1.61 21.75 -11.47
N ASP A 177 1.57 20.56 -12.08
CA ASP A 177 0.31 19.85 -12.29
C ASP A 177 -0.29 19.38 -10.97
N LEU A 178 0.54 18.93 -10.04
CA LEU A 178 0.07 18.52 -8.71
C LEU A 178 -0.47 19.70 -7.90
N LYS A 179 0.16 20.86 -7.96
CA LYS A 179 -0.31 22.11 -7.29
C LYS A 179 -1.69 22.55 -7.75
N LYS A 180 -2.10 22.21 -8.98
CA LYS A 180 -3.43 22.55 -9.52
C LYS A 180 -4.55 21.63 -8.98
N LEU A 181 -4.20 20.53 -8.33
CA LEU A 181 -5.18 19.58 -7.82
C LEU A 181 -5.64 19.99 -6.42
N GLN A 182 -6.89 20.41 -6.28
CA GLN A 182 -7.45 20.91 -5.01
C GLN A 182 -7.41 19.88 -3.86
N TYR A 183 -7.39 18.58 -4.19
CA TYR A 183 -7.32 17.49 -3.22
C TYR A 183 -5.89 17.06 -2.89
N VAL A 184 -4.89 17.75 -3.42
CA VAL A 184 -3.47 17.51 -3.14
C VAL A 184 -2.96 18.54 -2.14
N ARG A 185 -2.24 18.06 -1.15
CA ARG A 185 -1.40 18.87 -0.28
C ARG A 185 0.06 18.53 -0.55
N LEU A 186 0.89 19.54 -0.61
CA LEU A 186 2.34 19.42 -0.77
C LEU A 186 3.01 20.13 0.40
N ASP A 187 4.14 19.59 0.84
CA ASP A 187 5.01 20.29 1.78
C ASP A 187 5.65 21.53 1.12
N ALA A 188 6.34 22.35 1.90
CA ALA A 188 6.95 23.59 1.42
C ALA A 188 7.94 23.38 0.26
N THR A 189 8.59 22.22 0.21
CA THR A 189 9.61 21.88 -0.83
C THR A 189 9.00 21.15 -2.04
N GLY A 190 7.81 20.59 -1.90
CA GLY A 190 7.20 19.70 -2.91
C GLY A 190 7.80 18.28 -2.92
N SER A 191 8.66 17.94 -1.94
CA SER A 191 9.26 16.60 -1.81
C SER A 191 8.25 15.60 -1.27
N ALA A 192 7.48 15.98 -0.26
CA ALA A 192 6.38 15.21 0.29
C ALA A 192 5.02 15.71 -0.23
N GLY A 193 4.08 14.80 -0.32
CA GLY A 193 2.72 15.11 -0.72
C GLY A 193 1.70 14.16 -0.11
N PHE A 194 0.45 14.61 -0.04
CA PHE A 194 -0.67 13.89 0.50
C PHE A 194 -1.93 14.11 -0.34
N SER A 195 -2.68 13.05 -0.61
CA SER A 195 -3.96 13.12 -1.31
C SER A 195 -5.11 13.09 -0.30
N LEU A 196 -5.97 14.10 -0.35
CA LEU A 196 -7.21 14.15 0.44
C LEU A 196 -8.34 13.31 -0.20
N SER A 197 -8.15 12.82 -1.43
CA SER A 197 -9.07 11.97 -2.18
C SER A 197 -8.32 10.76 -2.73
N PRO A 198 -8.08 9.71 -1.92
CA PRO A 198 -7.27 8.55 -2.31
C PRO A 198 -7.80 7.79 -3.54
N ASP A 199 -9.10 7.83 -3.79
CA ASP A 199 -9.75 7.28 -4.99
C ASP A 199 -9.31 7.96 -6.29
N ARG A 200 -8.80 9.19 -6.22
CA ARG A 200 -8.25 9.96 -7.34
C ARG A 200 -6.73 9.82 -7.49
N GLY A 201 -6.12 8.98 -6.66
CA GLY A 201 -4.71 8.68 -6.60
C GLY A 201 -4.04 9.09 -5.30
N VAL A 202 -2.95 8.41 -4.97
CA VAL A 202 -2.16 8.60 -3.75
C VAL A 202 -0.68 8.80 -4.06
N PHE A 203 0.07 9.40 -3.14
CA PHE A 203 1.53 9.42 -3.19
C PHE A 203 2.07 8.08 -2.68
N LEU A 204 2.96 7.45 -3.44
CA LEU A 204 3.55 6.16 -3.04
C LEU A 204 4.69 6.32 -2.03
N GLY A 205 5.40 7.45 -2.03
CA GLY A 205 6.40 7.84 -1.03
C GLY A 205 7.57 6.87 -0.80
N GLY A 206 7.63 5.73 -1.52
CA GLY A 206 8.69 4.73 -1.40
C GLY A 206 8.37 3.57 -0.45
N SER A 207 7.18 3.56 0.16
CA SER A 207 6.67 2.45 0.96
C SER A 207 5.15 2.37 0.85
N VAL A 208 4.61 1.15 0.83
CA VAL A 208 3.16 0.92 0.89
C VAL A 208 2.51 1.49 2.16
N ALA A 209 3.29 1.75 3.21
CA ALA A 209 2.81 2.44 4.41
C ALA A 209 2.37 3.88 4.11
N VAL A 210 3.06 4.58 3.19
CA VAL A 210 2.69 5.95 2.80
C VAL A 210 1.40 5.97 1.99
N SER A 211 1.22 5.05 1.05
CA SER A 211 -0.04 4.94 0.30
C SER A 211 -1.20 4.50 1.20
N ALA A 212 -1.01 3.47 2.03
CA ALA A 212 -2.02 2.98 2.96
C ALA A 212 -2.46 4.05 3.98
N LEU A 213 -1.53 4.89 4.44
CA LEU A 213 -1.85 5.99 5.35
C LEU A 213 -2.85 6.98 4.77
N GLN A 214 -2.78 7.27 3.47
CA GLN A 214 -3.73 8.19 2.83
C GLN A 214 -5.15 7.59 2.80
N PHE A 215 -5.27 6.27 2.58
CA PHE A 215 -6.53 5.55 2.70
C PHE A 215 -7.03 5.53 4.15
N ALA A 216 -6.13 5.24 5.10
CA ALA A 216 -6.47 5.21 6.52
C ALA A 216 -6.95 6.57 7.02
N LEU A 217 -6.22 7.67 6.73
CA LEU A 217 -6.58 9.01 7.19
C LEU A 217 -7.86 9.55 6.53
N TYR A 218 -8.22 9.05 5.35
CA TYR A 218 -9.52 9.35 4.74
C TYR A 218 -10.69 8.79 5.56
N CYS A 219 -10.48 7.67 6.27
CA CYS A 219 -11.50 6.94 7.02
C CYS A 219 -11.42 7.14 8.53
N ALA A 220 -10.21 7.29 9.11
CA ALA A 220 -10.00 7.37 10.55
C ALA A 220 -10.66 8.61 11.17
N GLN A 221 -11.26 8.42 12.35
CA GLN A 221 -11.93 9.49 13.07
C GLN A 221 -11.09 9.97 14.26
N GLN A 222 -10.29 9.11 14.92
CA GLN A 222 -9.55 9.45 16.13
C GLN A 222 -8.07 9.09 16.06
N THR A 223 -7.72 7.85 15.68
CA THR A 223 -6.34 7.38 15.81
C THR A 223 -5.90 6.56 14.61
N ILE A 224 -4.65 6.78 14.17
CA ILE A 224 -3.91 5.88 13.28
C ILE A 224 -2.70 5.34 14.01
N GLY A 225 -2.64 4.01 14.15
CA GLY A 225 -1.55 3.29 14.79
C GLY A 225 -0.58 2.71 13.76
N PHE A 226 0.73 2.77 14.03
CA PHE A 226 1.78 2.15 13.22
C PHE A 226 2.37 0.97 13.97
N VAL A 227 2.21 -0.24 13.43
CA VAL A 227 2.66 -1.50 14.04
C VAL A 227 3.59 -2.21 13.06
N GLY A 228 4.81 -2.57 13.49
CA GLY A 228 5.77 -3.20 12.59
C GLY A 228 6.25 -2.33 11.42
N ILE A 229 6.19 -1.00 11.58
CA ILE A 229 6.71 -0.01 10.61
C ILE A 229 8.10 0.44 11.07
N ASP A 230 9.08 -0.46 10.95
CA ASP A 230 10.42 -0.27 11.57
C ASP A 230 11.33 0.66 10.74
N ILE A 231 11.12 0.81 9.46
CA ILE A 231 11.79 1.66 8.45
C ILE A 231 13.32 1.50 8.39
N SER A 232 14.03 1.68 9.52
CA SER A 232 15.49 1.66 9.59
C SER A 232 16.10 0.25 9.69
N ASN A 233 15.30 -0.79 9.87
CA ASN A 233 15.78 -2.16 10.18
C ASN A 233 15.74 -3.08 8.95
N ASP A 234 16.32 -2.61 7.83
CA ASP A 234 16.31 -3.32 6.54
C ASP A 234 17.32 -4.47 6.45
N ARG A 235 18.23 -4.58 7.43
CA ARG A 235 19.24 -5.65 7.52
C ARG A 235 18.75 -6.88 8.26
N GLU A 236 17.63 -6.77 8.97
CA GLU A 236 17.01 -7.89 9.66
C GLU A 236 15.91 -8.50 8.80
N PRO A 237 15.77 -9.83 8.80
CA PRO A 237 14.69 -10.48 8.08
C PRO A 237 13.34 -10.06 8.67
N ARG A 238 12.35 -9.87 7.81
CA ARG A 238 10.97 -9.62 8.23
C ARG A 238 10.48 -10.77 9.10
N PHE A 239 9.42 -10.55 9.87
CA PHE A 239 8.95 -11.57 10.81
C PHE A 239 8.63 -12.93 10.17
N TYR A 240 8.29 -12.96 8.88
CA TYR A 240 7.97 -14.17 8.09
C TYR A 240 9.14 -14.67 7.22
N GLU A 241 10.29 -14.00 7.24
CA GLU A 241 11.50 -14.37 6.49
C GLU A 241 12.52 -15.05 7.39
N THR A 242 13.40 -15.83 6.77
CA THR A 242 14.61 -16.37 7.42
C THR A 242 15.84 -15.63 6.91
N SER A 243 16.97 -15.75 7.61
CA SER A 243 18.23 -15.13 7.18
C SER A 243 18.70 -15.60 5.79
N ASP A 244 18.32 -16.82 5.40
CA ASP A 244 18.74 -17.44 4.13
C ASP A 244 17.80 -17.08 2.96
N ASP A 245 16.59 -16.60 3.24
CA ASP A 245 15.60 -16.20 2.21
C ASP A 245 15.04 -14.78 2.48
N MET A 246 15.95 -13.84 2.66
CA MET A 246 15.59 -12.44 2.86
C MET A 246 15.41 -11.71 1.53
N ALA A 247 14.25 -11.08 1.35
CA ALA A 247 14.01 -10.24 0.19
C ALA A 247 14.79 -8.92 0.27
N PHE A 248 15.42 -8.53 -0.84
CA PHE A 248 16.03 -7.19 -0.95
C PHE A 248 14.99 -6.12 -0.61
N SER A 249 15.28 -5.31 0.40
CA SER A 249 14.49 -4.15 0.80
C SER A 249 15.17 -2.86 0.34
N GLY A 250 14.45 -2.02 -0.40
CA GLY A 250 14.91 -0.67 -0.74
C GLY A 250 14.56 0.38 0.33
N ILE A 251 14.06 -0.05 1.49
CA ILE A 251 13.53 0.84 2.53
C ILE A 251 14.59 1.79 3.06
N ALA A 252 15.80 1.34 3.36
CA ALA A 252 16.86 2.21 3.85
C ALA A 252 17.20 3.34 2.86
N ARG A 253 17.23 3.04 1.55
CA ARG A 253 17.42 4.07 0.52
C ARG A 253 16.26 5.05 0.39
N ALA A 254 15.08 4.66 0.85
CA ALA A 254 13.87 5.44 0.80
C ALA A 254 13.49 6.06 2.16
N GLU A 255 14.24 5.78 3.23
CA GLU A 255 13.93 6.18 4.60
C GLU A 255 13.59 7.67 4.69
N GLY A 256 14.48 8.56 4.25
CA GLY A 256 14.23 10.01 4.29
C GLY A 256 12.92 10.39 3.61
N ARG A 257 12.67 9.87 2.41
CA ARG A 257 11.44 10.15 1.67
C ARG A 257 10.19 9.57 2.36
N ILE A 258 10.27 8.38 2.93
CA ILE A 258 9.16 7.77 3.68
C ILE A 258 8.84 8.63 4.88
N VAL A 259 9.84 9.00 5.66
CA VAL A 259 9.70 9.83 6.86
C VAL A 259 9.13 11.21 6.53
N GLU A 260 9.64 11.88 5.48
CA GLU A 260 9.10 13.17 5.02
C GLU A 260 7.58 13.09 4.76
N HIS A 261 7.12 12.04 4.06
CA HIS A 261 5.69 11.86 3.79
C HIS A 261 4.89 11.57 5.07
N LEU A 262 5.43 10.76 6.01
CA LEU A 262 4.73 10.42 7.25
C LEU A 262 4.65 11.62 8.20
N VAL A 263 5.72 12.41 8.32
CA VAL A 263 5.76 13.66 9.11
C VAL A 263 4.78 14.67 8.53
N PHE A 264 4.77 14.85 7.21
CA PHE A 264 3.82 15.74 6.55
C PHE A 264 2.36 15.27 6.74
N ALA A 265 2.11 13.98 6.62
CA ALA A 265 0.79 13.40 6.87
C ALA A 265 0.33 13.60 8.32
N ARG A 266 1.24 13.58 9.33
CA ARG A 266 0.91 13.87 10.73
C ARG A 266 0.40 15.30 10.91
N GLN A 267 0.97 16.28 10.20
CA GLN A 267 0.47 17.67 10.25
C GLN A 267 -0.98 17.74 9.72
N ILE A 268 -1.24 17.08 8.60
CA ILE A 268 -2.61 17.02 8.02
C ILE A 268 -3.58 16.29 8.94
N ALA A 269 -3.13 15.21 9.61
CA ALA A 269 -3.92 14.47 10.58
C ALA A 269 -4.30 15.34 11.78
N ALA A 270 -3.35 16.12 12.30
CA ALA A 270 -3.58 17.04 13.43
C ALA A 270 -4.62 18.13 13.09
N GLU A 271 -4.61 18.66 11.84
CA GLU A 271 -5.64 19.59 11.35
C GLU A 271 -7.05 18.96 11.37
N ARG A 272 -7.14 17.64 11.35
CA ARG A 272 -8.38 16.87 11.35
C ARG A 272 -8.73 16.25 12.70
N GLY A 273 -7.94 16.53 13.74
CA GLY A 273 -8.11 15.96 15.07
C GLY A 273 -7.75 14.48 15.16
N VAL A 274 -7.00 13.93 14.18
CA VAL A 274 -6.57 12.53 14.18
C VAL A 274 -5.15 12.42 14.77
N SER A 275 -4.98 11.53 15.73
CA SER A 275 -3.70 11.26 16.39
C SER A 275 -2.93 10.14 15.70
N PHE A 276 -1.61 10.25 15.64
CA PHE A 276 -0.71 9.18 15.19
C PHE A 276 0.03 8.57 16.37
N VAL A 277 0.02 7.25 16.47
CA VAL A 277 0.67 6.49 17.55
C VAL A 277 1.59 5.42 16.94
N ASN A 278 2.82 5.33 17.42
CA ASN A 278 3.77 4.30 17.00
C ASN A 278 3.83 3.19 18.06
N TYR A 279 3.69 1.94 17.63
CA TYR A 279 3.73 0.74 18.46
C TYR A 279 5.01 -0.11 18.24
N SER A 280 5.97 0.40 17.45
CA SER A 280 7.26 -0.26 17.27
C SER A 280 8.34 0.44 18.09
N PRO A 281 9.01 -0.24 19.04
CA PRO A 281 10.06 0.37 19.86
C PRO A 281 11.34 0.66 19.09
N VAL A 282 11.49 0.11 17.88
CA VAL A 282 12.70 0.24 17.03
C VAL A 282 12.46 1.08 15.78
N SER A 283 11.27 1.67 15.64
CA SER A 283 10.93 2.46 14.46
C SER A 283 11.74 3.75 14.35
N ALA A 284 12.20 4.08 13.13
CA ALA A 284 12.80 5.38 12.84
C ALA A 284 11.86 6.56 13.18
N LEU A 285 10.54 6.33 13.22
CA LEU A 285 9.52 7.35 13.53
C LEU A 285 9.70 7.96 14.92
N LEU A 286 10.34 7.26 15.86
CA LEU A 286 10.64 7.77 17.20
C LEU A 286 11.48 9.05 17.16
N LYS A 287 12.37 9.18 16.18
CA LYS A 287 13.22 10.38 16.01
C LYS A 287 12.45 11.60 15.52
N TYR A 288 11.18 11.43 15.15
CA TYR A 288 10.33 12.45 14.55
C TYR A 288 9.04 12.69 15.34
N ASP A 289 9.11 12.50 16.66
CA ASP A 289 8.02 12.77 17.61
C ASP A 289 6.74 11.95 17.37
N PHE A 290 6.86 10.73 16.82
CA PHE A 290 5.79 9.75 16.86
C PHE A 290 5.86 9.04 18.21
N GLY A 291 4.94 9.39 19.12
CA GLY A 291 4.91 8.83 20.46
C GLY A 291 4.82 7.30 20.44
N TYR A 292 5.65 6.65 21.25
CA TYR A 292 5.59 5.20 21.45
C TYR A 292 4.55 4.82 22.48
N ASP A 293 3.72 3.83 22.15
CA ASP A 293 2.80 3.16 23.08
C ASP A 293 3.13 1.67 23.12
N GLY A 294 3.39 1.14 24.30
CA GLY A 294 3.76 -0.25 24.51
C GLY A 294 2.59 -1.24 24.57
N ARG A 295 1.37 -0.84 24.22
CA ARG A 295 0.13 -1.66 24.31
C ARG A 295 0.26 -3.05 23.72
N PHE A 296 0.95 -3.19 22.58
CA PHE A 296 1.13 -4.46 21.89
C PHE A 296 2.46 -5.17 22.23
N ARG A 297 3.21 -4.68 23.20
CA ARG A 297 4.43 -5.38 23.62
C ARG A 297 4.08 -6.66 24.35
N LEU A 298 4.71 -7.80 23.96
CA LEU A 298 4.63 -9.03 24.74
C LEU A 298 5.10 -8.74 26.16
N GLN A 299 4.31 -9.13 27.15
CA GLN A 299 4.72 -9.13 28.55
C GLN A 299 5.60 -10.35 28.77
N GLU A 300 6.78 -10.15 29.34
CA GLU A 300 7.70 -11.21 29.75
C GLU A 300 7.10 -12.08 30.84
#